data_4cf2fa702d7fc7ce77eb04f03e4e54ac
#
_entry.id   4cf2fa702d7fc7ce77eb04f03e4e54ac
#
_cell.length_a   1.000
_cell.length_b   1.000
_cell.length_c   1.000
_cell.angle_alpha   90.00
_cell.angle_beta   90.00
_cell.angle_gamma   90.00
#
_symmetry.space_group_name_H-M   'P 1'
#
loop_
_entity.id
_entity.type
_entity.pdbx_description
1 polymer ?
#
loop_
_entity_poly.entity_id
_entity_poly.type
_entity_poly.pdbx_seq_one_letter_code
_entity_poly.pdbx_strand_id
1 'polypeptide(L)'
;MRVAFVDDDPNELKILHTYFNDLTDPSTISIDDFSSGEEFLSCFTAGLYDLVVLDIFMGDLTGVDVARKIRETDHNVRLVFCTTSNDFASESYEVDACYYLLKPYTETNVKSMLDRLNLAELERTRSLSLPDGQSVLLRDIIYADYTSHRMVFHCKKNGDIISRLSFAEVEPKLCAYPYFYSSSRGIIVNFYEVFMQKDDTFIMSNGSYLPISRRKAKDVISAYSSFCFQQLRKGGVV
;
A
#
# COMPACT_ATOMS: atom_id res chain seq x y z
N MET A 1 1.70 2.14 2.66
CA MET A 1 0.76 1.06 3.02
C MET A 1 -0.42 1.11 2.07
N ARG A 2 -0.90 -0.01 1.58
CA ARG A 2 -2.14 -0.08 0.80
C ARG A 2 -3.26 -0.69 1.63
N VAL A 3 -4.36 0.03 1.74
CA VAL A 3 -5.51 -0.30 2.57
C VAL A 3 -6.75 -0.46 1.69
N ALA A 4 -7.57 -1.46 1.97
CA ALA A 4 -8.91 -1.54 1.41
C ALA A 4 -9.93 -1.27 2.53
N PHE A 5 -10.90 -0.41 2.27
CA PHE A 5 -12.11 -0.28 3.05
C PHE A 5 -13.26 -0.91 2.27
N VAL A 6 -13.98 -1.82 2.91
CA VAL A 6 -15.07 -2.56 2.30
C VAL A 6 -16.30 -2.40 3.18
N ASP A 7 -17.24 -1.55 2.77
CA ASP A 7 -18.43 -1.17 3.52
C ASP A 7 -19.50 -0.65 2.55
N ASP A 8 -20.74 -1.11 2.66
CA ASP A 8 -21.85 -0.67 1.79
C ASP A 8 -22.43 0.68 2.19
N ASP A 9 -22.08 1.22 3.38
CA ASP A 9 -22.45 2.57 3.78
C ASP A 9 -21.35 3.60 3.42
N PRO A 10 -21.58 4.48 2.43
CA PRO A 10 -20.62 5.50 2.04
C PRO A 10 -20.31 6.52 3.15
N ASN A 11 -21.14 6.62 4.20
CA ASN A 11 -20.85 7.50 5.34
C ASN A 11 -19.81 6.87 6.25
N GLU A 12 -19.84 5.55 6.45
CA GLU A 12 -18.84 4.82 7.22
C GLU A 12 -17.48 4.89 6.53
N LEU A 13 -17.42 4.72 5.20
CA LEU A 13 -16.20 4.94 4.43
C LEU A 13 -15.60 6.34 4.65
N LYS A 14 -16.43 7.39 4.61
CA LYS A 14 -15.99 8.78 4.88
C LYS A 14 -15.44 8.97 6.30
N ILE A 15 -16.06 8.34 7.29
CA ILE A 15 -15.61 8.39 8.69
C ILE A 15 -14.24 7.72 8.81
N LEU A 16 -14.07 6.53 8.24
CA LEU A 16 -12.78 5.83 8.20
C LEU A 16 -11.69 6.68 7.53
N HIS A 17 -11.99 7.26 6.37
CA HIS A 17 -11.06 8.17 5.68
C HIS A 17 -10.63 9.34 6.56
N THR A 18 -11.57 9.97 7.27
CA THR A 18 -11.27 11.10 8.15
C THR A 18 -10.28 10.68 9.23
N TYR A 19 -10.58 9.61 9.96
CA TYR A 19 -9.70 9.13 11.04
C TYR A 19 -8.35 8.65 10.53
N PHE A 20 -8.31 7.94 9.40
CA PHE A 20 -7.05 7.49 8.83
C PHE A 20 -6.18 8.66 8.37
N ASN A 21 -6.76 9.69 7.73
CA ASN A 21 -6.03 10.89 7.32
C ASN A 21 -5.47 11.69 8.50
N ASP A 22 -6.20 11.74 9.62
CA ASP A 22 -5.79 12.47 10.82
C ASP A 22 -4.73 11.70 11.62
N LEU A 23 -4.81 10.36 11.65
CA LEU A 23 -3.98 9.50 12.48
C LEU A 23 -2.76 8.90 11.77
N THR A 24 -2.70 8.97 10.45
CA THR A 24 -1.64 8.32 9.67
C THR A 24 -0.96 9.31 8.72
N ASP A 25 0.05 8.84 8.00
CA ASP A 25 0.72 9.62 6.96
C ASP A 25 0.10 9.38 5.58
N PRO A 26 -0.68 10.34 5.02
CA PRO A 26 -1.27 10.19 3.70
C PRO A 26 -0.24 9.97 2.58
N SER A 27 1.02 10.39 2.76
CA SER A 27 2.08 10.16 1.76
C SER A 27 2.57 8.70 1.72
N THR A 28 2.26 7.93 2.76
CA THR A 28 2.67 6.52 2.87
C THR A 28 1.51 5.54 2.71
N ILE A 29 0.27 6.05 2.65
CA ILE A 29 -0.94 5.24 2.59
C ILE A 29 -1.71 5.53 1.31
N SER A 30 -2.12 4.46 0.63
CA SER A 30 -3.12 4.47 -0.43
C SER A 30 -4.33 3.71 0.04
N ILE A 31 -5.52 4.26 -0.15
CA ILE A 31 -6.78 3.67 0.28
C ILE A 31 -7.65 3.45 -0.96
N ASP A 32 -8.16 2.23 -1.10
CA ASP A 32 -9.15 1.87 -2.10
C ASP A 32 -10.47 1.53 -1.39
N ASP A 33 -11.58 2.09 -1.87
CA ASP A 33 -12.92 1.86 -1.32
C ASP A 33 -13.70 0.87 -2.18
N PHE A 34 -14.45 0.01 -1.51
CA PHE A 34 -15.33 -0.97 -2.12
C PHE A 34 -16.69 -0.97 -1.43
N SER A 35 -17.74 -0.97 -2.21
CA SER A 35 -19.13 -0.93 -1.73
C SER A 35 -19.72 -2.32 -1.45
N SER A 36 -19.00 -3.38 -1.75
CA SER A 36 -19.41 -4.75 -1.48
C SER A 36 -18.25 -5.74 -1.43
N GLY A 37 -18.48 -6.90 -0.80
CA GLY A 37 -17.52 -7.99 -0.76
C GLY A 37 -17.19 -8.55 -2.13
N GLU A 38 -18.17 -8.61 -3.02
CA GLU A 38 -18.04 -9.11 -4.41
C GLU A 38 -17.14 -8.18 -5.23
N GLU A 39 -17.38 -6.88 -5.14
CA GLU A 39 -16.57 -5.87 -5.82
C GLU A 39 -15.11 -5.98 -5.37
N PHE A 40 -14.87 -6.03 -4.07
CA PHE A 40 -13.53 -6.20 -3.51
C PHE A 40 -12.86 -7.48 -4.01
N LEU A 41 -13.53 -8.64 -3.91
CA LEU A 41 -12.96 -9.93 -4.30
C LEU A 41 -12.66 -10.00 -5.80
N SER A 42 -13.40 -9.29 -6.64
CA SER A 42 -13.13 -9.22 -8.08
C SER A 42 -11.80 -8.53 -8.41
N CYS A 43 -11.34 -7.63 -7.53
CA CYS A 43 -10.10 -6.86 -7.68
C CYS A 43 -8.96 -7.37 -6.77
N PHE A 44 -9.29 -8.23 -5.79
CA PHE A 44 -8.32 -8.71 -4.81
C PHE A 44 -7.26 -9.62 -5.45
N THR A 45 -6.02 -9.37 -5.10
CA THR A 45 -4.88 -10.22 -5.43
C THR A 45 -4.00 -10.34 -4.20
N ALA A 46 -3.55 -11.57 -3.89
CA ALA A 46 -2.68 -11.82 -2.73
C ALA A 46 -1.43 -10.95 -2.76
N GLY A 47 -1.12 -10.34 -1.62
CA GLY A 47 0.00 -9.42 -1.44
C GLY A 47 -0.24 -8.00 -2.01
N LEU A 48 -1.45 -7.68 -2.47
CA LEU A 48 -1.78 -6.35 -2.97
C LEU A 48 -2.08 -5.37 -1.84
N TYR A 49 -2.76 -5.83 -0.80
CA TYR A 49 -3.15 -5.02 0.36
C TYR A 49 -2.36 -5.41 1.60
N ASP A 50 -2.07 -4.43 2.44
CA ASP A 50 -1.43 -4.61 3.74
C ASP A 50 -2.46 -4.74 4.86
N LEU A 51 -3.60 -4.06 4.67
CA LEU A 51 -4.72 -4.00 5.60
C LEU A 51 -6.03 -3.99 4.82
N VAL A 52 -6.99 -4.79 5.27
CA VAL A 52 -8.37 -4.76 4.80
C VAL A 52 -9.27 -4.53 6.01
N VAL A 53 -10.06 -3.47 5.96
CA VAL A 53 -11.10 -3.17 6.94
C VAL A 53 -12.44 -3.55 6.32
N LEU A 54 -13.12 -4.53 6.93
CA LEU A 54 -14.32 -5.16 6.40
C LEU A 54 -15.51 -4.88 7.31
N ASP A 55 -16.60 -4.33 6.77
CA ASP A 55 -17.88 -4.49 7.45
C ASP A 55 -18.34 -5.95 7.35
N ILE A 56 -18.99 -6.42 8.39
CA ILE A 56 -19.55 -7.78 8.41
C ILE A 56 -20.88 -7.85 7.65
N PHE A 57 -21.69 -6.80 7.76
CA PHE A 57 -23.05 -6.78 7.21
C PHE A 57 -23.10 -6.02 5.88
N MET A 58 -22.78 -6.67 4.77
CA MET A 58 -22.74 -6.09 3.43
C MET A 58 -23.55 -6.94 2.43
N GLY A 59 -24.87 -6.86 2.50
CA GLY A 59 -25.74 -7.56 1.53
C GLY A 59 -25.64 -9.08 1.58
N ASP A 60 -25.42 -9.72 0.43
CA ASP A 60 -25.49 -11.19 0.28
C ASP A 60 -24.21 -11.90 0.77
N LEU A 61 -23.05 -11.26 0.64
CA LEU A 61 -21.77 -11.79 1.07
C LEU A 61 -21.31 -11.08 2.35
N THR A 62 -21.21 -11.83 3.44
CA THR A 62 -20.75 -11.25 4.71
C THR A 62 -19.25 -10.95 4.67
N GLY A 63 -18.81 -9.97 5.49
CA GLY A 63 -17.37 -9.68 5.64
C GLY A 63 -16.57 -10.90 6.14
N VAL A 64 -17.20 -11.79 6.92
CA VAL A 64 -16.58 -13.06 7.35
C VAL A 64 -16.32 -13.98 6.15
N ASP A 65 -17.28 -14.09 5.23
CA ASP A 65 -17.11 -14.91 4.02
C ASP A 65 -16.04 -14.32 3.10
N VAL A 66 -15.97 -12.99 3.00
CA VAL A 66 -14.89 -12.27 2.29
C VAL A 66 -13.55 -12.61 2.93
N ALA A 67 -13.45 -12.52 4.26
CA ALA A 67 -12.22 -12.82 5.00
C ALA A 67 -11.76 -14.28 4.81
N ARG A 68 -12.68 -15.24 4.80
CA ARG A 68 -12.36 -16.66 4.50
C ARG A 68 -11.76 -16.80 3.10
N LYS A 69 -12.38 -16.18 2.08
CA LYS A 69 -11.85 -16.21 0.71
C LYS A 69 -10.48 -15.54 0.57
N ILE A 70 -10.24 -14.45 1.29
CA ILE A 70 -8.91 -13.83 1.38
C ILE A 70 -7.90 -14.86 1.92
N ARG A 71 -8.22 -15.54 3.03
CA ARG A 71 -7.33 -16.50 3.68
C ARG A 71 -7.00 -17.74 2.84
N GLU A 72 -7.80 -18.07 1.83
CA GLU A 72 -7.47 -19.13 0.86
C GLU A 72 -6.20 -18.82 0.07
N THR A 73 -5.85 -17.54 -0.11
CA THR A 73 -4.75 -17.09 -0.97
C THR A 73 -3.74 -16.18 -0.28
N ASP A 74 -4.14 -15.47 0.78
CA ASP A 74 -3.30 -14.51 1.50
C ASP A 74 -3.46 -14.65 3.03
N HIS A 75 -2.44 -15.22 3.67
CA HIS A 75 -2.37 -15.37 5.12
C HIS A 75 -1.69 -14.16 5.81
N ASN A 76 -1.11 -13.22 5.05
CA ASN A 76 -0.28 -12.14 5.60
C ASN A 76 -1.02 -10.82 5.69
N VAL A 77 -2.03 -10.57 4.85
CA VAL A 77 -2.83 -9.35 4.90
C VAL A 77 -3.50 -9.23 6.28
N ARG A 78 -3.41 -8.05 6.88
CA ARG A 78 -4.10 -7.78 8.14
C ARG A 78 -5.58 -7.56 7.88
N LEU A 79 -6.43 -8.26 8.65
CA LEU A 79 -7.88 -8.13 8.59
C LEU A 79 -8.38 -7.44 9.85
N VAL A 80 -9.25 -6.47 9.65
CA VAL A 80 -9.98 -5.78 10.72
C VAL A 80 -11.46 -5.85 10.38
N PHE A 81 -12.27 -6.32 11.31
CA PHE A 81 -13.73 -6.19 11.17
C PHE A 81 -14.21 -4.88 11.76
N CYS A 82 -15.10 -4.21 11.04
CA CYS A 82 -15.78 -2.99 11.46
C CYS A 82 -17.29 -3.24 11.38
N THR A 83 -18.01 -3.33 12.51
CA THR A 83 -19.40 -3.82 12.51
C THR A 83 -20.22 -3.29 13.68
N THR A 84 -21.54 -3.36 13.57
CA THR A 84 -22.49 -2.99 14.62
C THR A 84 -22.76 -4.08 15.66
N SER A 85 -22.33 -5.33 15.43
CA SER A 85 -22.60 -6.47 16.33
C SER A 85 -21.30 -7.15 16.79
N ASN A 86 -21.33 -7.68 18.01
CA ASN A 86 -20.27 -8.51 18.57
C ASN A 86 -20.49 -10.03 18.31
N ASP A 87 -21.54 -10.42 17.61
CA ASP A 87 -21.94 -11.82 17.47
C ASP A 87 -20.93 -12.65 16.66
N PHE A 88 -20.11 -12.00 15.84
CA PHE A 88 -19.10 -12.62 14.97
C PHE A 88 -17.68 -12.61 15.55
N ALA A 89 -17.54 -12.34 16.86
CA ALA A 89 -16.23 -12.31 17.47
C ALA A 89 -15.53 -13.69 17.44
N SER A 90 -16.29 -14.80 17.49
CA SER A 90 -15.75 -16.16 17.38
C SER A 90 -15.19 -16.43 15.99
N GLU A 91 -15.92 -16.05 14.94
CA GLU A 91 -15.54 -16.24 13.54
C GLU A 91 -14.31 -15.39 13.16
N SER A 92 -14.12 -14.25 13.85
CA SER A 92 -12.93 -13.41 13.65
C SER A 92 -11.63 -14.14 14.00
N TYR A 93 -11.66 -15.08 14.97
CA TYR A 93 -10.51 -15.92 15.29
C TYR A 93 -10.21 -16.96 14.20
N GLU A 94 -11.23 -17.48 13.52
CA GLU A 94 -11.05 -18.48 12.44
C GLU A 94 -10.27 -17.91 11.26
N VAL A 95 -10.45 -16.60 11.00
CA VAL A 95 -9.77 -15.90 9.89
C VAL A 95 -8.56 -15.11 10.34
N ASP A 96 -8.11 -15.28 11.58
CA ASP A 96 -6.97 -14.58 12.16
C ASP A 96 -7.07 -13.06 11.97
N ALA A 97 -8.24 -12.49 12.36
CA ALA A 97 -8.44 -11.05 12.31
C ALA A 97 -7.61 -10.35 13.41
N CYS A 98 -6.90 -9.29 13.02
CA CYS A 98 -6.02 -8.56 13.93
C CYS A 98 -6.76 -7.66 14.91
N TYR A 99 -7.96 -7.20 14.54
CA TYR A 99 -8.76 -6.30 15.35
C TYR A 99 -10.25 -6.40 14.99
N TYR A 100 -11.07 -5.98 15.98
CA TYR A 100 -12.52 -5.90 15.84
C TYR A 100 -12.97 -4.49 16.29
N LEU A 101 -13.48 -3.70 15.37
CA LEU A 101 -13.90 -2.30 15.59
C LEU A 101 -15.42 -2.23 15.62
N LEU A 102 -15.99 -1.93 16.80
CA LEU A 102 -17.45 -1.85 16.96
C LEU A 102 -17.97 -0.45 16.60
N LYS A 103 -18.94 -0.41 15.69
CA LYS A 103 -19.67 0.82 15.33
C LYS A 103 -20.70 1.17 16.43
N PRO A 104 -20.90 2.47 16.78
CA PRO A 104 -20.12 3.60 16.33
C PRO A 104 -18.77 3.68 17.04
N TYR A 105 -17.70 3.88 16.28
CA TYR A 105 -16.35 4.00 16.81
C TYR A 105 -15.89 5.46 16.85
N THR A 106 -14.93 5.72 17.72
CA THR A 106 -14.30 7.03 17.91
C THR A 106 -12.89 7.05 17.31
N GLU A 107 -12.32 8.23 17.15
CA GLU A 107 -10.90 8.41 16.80
C GLU A 107 -9.98 7.61 17.72
N THR A 108 -10.26 7.57 19.03
CA THR A 108 -9.48 6.79 20.01
C THR A 108 -9.55 5.29 19.72
N ASN A 109 -10.69 4.76 19.28
CA ASN A 109 -10.82 3.35 18.92
C ASN A 109 -9.98 3.03 17.68
N VAL A 110 -10.04 3.90 16.64
CA VAL A 110 -9.25 3.75 15.42
C VAL A 110 -7.76 3.87 15.73
N LYS A 111 -7.35 4.80 16.56
CA LYS A 111 -5.96 4.92 17.03
C LYS A 111 -5.48 3.66 17.74
N SER A 112 -6.25 3.11 18.66
CA SER A 112 -5.91 1.87 19.37
C SER A 112 -5.77 0.67 18.42
N MET A 113 -6.61 0.62 17.39
CA MET A 113 -6.51 -0.36 16.31
C MET A 113 -5.19 -0.18 15.53
N LEU A 114 -4.87 1.04 15.09
CA LEU A 114 -3.65 1.35 14.34
C LEU A 114 -2.39 1.04 15.15
N ASP A 115 -2.38 1.38 16.44
CA ASP A 115 -1.27 1.07 17.37
C ASP A 115 -1.06 -0.45 17.49
N ARG A 116 -2.15 -1.22 17.60
CA ARG A 116 -2.09 -2.69 17.68
C ARG A 116 -1.62 -3.34 16.38
N LEU A 117 -1.96 -2.75 15.24
CA LEU A 117 -1.52 -3.22 13.93
C LEU A 117 0.00 -3.03 13.71
N ASN A 118 0.65 -2.20 14.53
CA ASN A 118 2.09 -1.91 14.46
C ASN A 118 2.54 -1.54 13.03
N LEU A 119 1.89 -0.51 12.47
CA LEU A 119 2.08 -0.08 11.08
C LEU A 119 3.54 0.29 10.77
N ALA A 120 4.28 0.82 11.76
CA ALA A 120 5.70 1.17 11.59
C ALA A 120 6.56 -0.08 11.35
N GLU A 121 6.24 -1.21 11.96
CA GLU A 121 6.94 -2.46 11.72
C GLU A 121 6.55 -3.06 10.36
N LEU A 122 5.28 -2.98 10.00
CA LEU A 122 4.79 -3.38 8.68
C LEU A 122 5.56 -2.64 7.58
N GLU A 123 5.69 -1.31 7.68
CA GLU A 123 6.48 -0.50 6.76
C GLU A 123 7.95 -0.95 6.70
N ARG A 124 8.53 -1.30 7.85
CA ARG A 124 9.94 -1.74 7.93
C ARG A 124 10.20 -3.09 7.32
N THR A 125 9.26 -4.00 7.39
CA THR A 125 9.39 -5.41 6.96
C THR A 125 8.78 -5.68 5.60
N ARG A 126 8.06 -4.72 5.03
CA ARG A 126 7.40 -4.85 3.72
C ARG A 126 8.38 -5.21 2.64
N SER A 127 8.05 -6.25 1.89
CA SER A 127 8.91 -6.76 0.83
C SER A 127 8.10 -7.20 -0.40
N LEU A 128 8.77 -7.16 -1.54
CA LEU A 128 8.30 -7.77 -2.78
C LEU A 128 8.89 -9.17 -2.89
N SER A 129 8.03 -10.19 -2.93
CA SER A 129 8.47 -11.57 -3.16
C SER A 129 8.84 -11.79 -4.62
N LEU A 130 9.94 -12.49 -4.85
CA LEU A 130 10.45 -12.82 -6.18
C LEU A 130 10.23 -14.31 -6.50
N PRO A 131 10.17 -14.69 -7.80
CA PRO A 131 9.89 -16.07 -8.21
C PRO A 131 10.92 -17.12 -7.77
N ASP A 132 12.14 -16.69 -7.43
CA ASP A 132 13.23 -17.53 -6.96
C ASP A 132 13.23 -17.75 -5.44
N GLY A 133 12.18 -17.29 -4.76
CA GLY A 133 12.03 -17.37 -3.29
C GLY A 133 12.76 -16.28 -2.51
N GLN A 134 13.48 -15.38 -3.19
CA GLN A 134 14.04 -14.20 -2.55
C GLN A 134 12.95 -13.13 -2.31
N SER A 135 13.28 -12.13 -1.49
CA SER A 135 12.43 -10.96 -1.29
C SER A 135 13.27 -9.67 -1.27
N VAL A 136 12.69 -8.59 -1.76
CA VAL A 136 13.31 -7.26 -1.77
C VAL A 136 12.53 -6.37 -0.84
N LEU A 137 13.17 -5.83 0.20
CA LEU A 137 12.54 -4.86 1.09
C LEU A 137 12.25 -3.57 0.33
N LEU A 138 11.00 -3.11 0.35
CA LEU A 138 10.59 -1.92 -0.41
C LEU A 138 11.37 -0.68 -0.01
N ARG A 139 11.63 -0.49 1.29
CA ARG A 139 12.41 0.63 1.83
C ARG A 139 13.88 0.66 1.39
N ASP A 140 14.41 -0.49 0.93
CA ASP A 140 15.78 -0.59 0.45
C ASP A 140 15.90 -0.29 -1.05
N ILE A 141 14.79 -0.30 -1.79
CA ILE A 141 14.77 0.00 -3.23
C ILE A 141 14.96 1.51 -3.43
N ILE A 142 16.02 1.88 -4.16
CA ILE A 142 16.27 3.26 -4.62
C ILE A 142 15.43 3.52 -5.87
N TYR A 143 15.54 2.64 -6.84
CA TYR A 143 14.72 2.58 -8.04
C TYR A 143 14.74 1.18 -8.62
N ALA A 144 13.83 0.90 -9.55
CA ALA A 144 13.84 -0.34 -10.32
C ALA A 144 13.77 -0.03 -11.81
N ASP A 145 14.50 -0.77 -12.63
CA ASP A 145 14.42 -0.67 -14.08
C ASP A 145 14.24 -2.03 -14.76
N TYR A 146 13.73 -1.98 -15.99
CA TYR A 146 13.56 -3.15 -16.83
C TYR A 146 14.55 -3.13 -17.97
N THR A 147 15.62 -3.89 -17.81
CA THR A 147 16.75 -3.95 -18.73
C THR A 147 17.03 -5.39 -19.14
N SER A 148 17.29 -5.65 -20.43
CA SER A 148 17.63 -6.99 -20.96
C SER A 148 16.61 -8.07 -20.58
N HIS A 149 15.30 -7.74 -20.67
CA HIS A 149 14.18 -8.62 -20.33
C HIS A 149 14.12 -9.07 -18.86
N ARG A 150 14.71 -8.29 -17.95
CA ARG A 150 14.72 -8.54 -16.50
C ARG A 150 14.43 -7.27 -15.72
N MET A 151 13.78 -7.42 -14.58
CA MET A 151 13.72 -6.36 -13.58
C MET A 151 15.01 -6.33 -12.77
N VAL A 152 15.56 -5.14 -12.62
CA VAL A 152 16.71 -4.87 -11.75
C VAL A 152 16.23 -3.91 -10.66
N PHE A 153 16.35 -4.34 -9.39
CA PHE A 153 16.06 -3.51 -8.22
C PHE A 153 17.39 -2.99 -7.67
N HIS A 154 17.62 -1.69 -7.79
CA HIS A 154 18.81 -1.03 -7.25
C HIS A 154 18.57 -0.69 -5.79
N CYS A 155 19.28 -1.37 -4.89
CA CYS A 155 19.02 -1.32 -3.45
C CYS A 155 20.15 -0.64 -2.68
N LYS A 156 19.79 -0.03 -1.53
CA LYS A 156 20.76 0.67 -0.65
C LYS A 156 21.81 -0.25 -0.05
N LYS A 157 21.42 -1.46 0.34
CA LYS A 157 22.27 -2.34 1.15
C LYS A 157 22.81 -3.55 0.41
N ASN A 158 22.00 -4.17 -0.42
CA ASN A 158 22.31 -5.46 -1.01
C ASN A 158 22.82 -5.36 -2.47
N GLY A 159 23.07 -4.13 -2.95
CA GLY A 159 23.38 -3.90 -4.37
C GLY A 159 22.18 -4.21 -5.27
N ASP A 160 22.44 -4.61 -6.50
CA ASP A 160 21.40 -4.86 -7.48
C ASP A 160 20.82 -6.28 -7.32
N ILE A 161 19.50 -6.38 -7.23
CA ILE A 161 18.77 -7.64 -7.21
C ILE A 161 18.05 -7.80 -8.56
N ILE A 162 18.32 -8.91 -9.26
CA ILE A 162 17.82 -9.16 -10.60
C ILE A 162 16.74 -10.25 -10.56
N SER A 163 15.59 -9.97 -11.17
CA SER A 163 14.47 -10.91 -11.23
C SER A 163 13.98 -11.11 -12.66
N ARG A 164 13.36 -12.27 -12.92
CA ARG A 164 12.72 -12.59 -14.20
C ARG A 164 11.31 -12.01 -14.34
N LEU A 165 10.83 -11.28 -13.34
CA LEU A 165 9.54 -10.58 -13.42
C LEU A 165 9.56 -9.59 -14.58
N SER A 166 8.43 -9.44 -15.25
CA SER A 166 8.22 -8.40 -16.24
C SER A 166 7.92 -7.06 -15.55
N PHE A 167 8.08 -5.97 -16.29
CA PHE A 167 7.71 -4.64 -15.81
C PHE A 167 6.20 -4.56 -15.46
N ALA A 168 5.35 -5.20 -16.26
CA ALA A 168 3.90 -5.22 -16.05
C ALA A 168 3.47 -5.95 -14.75
N GLU A 169 4.28 -6.90 -14.26
CA GLU A 169 4.02 -7.58 -12.99
C GLU A 169 4.50 -6.77 -11.79
N VAL A 170 5.54 -5.95 -11.95
CA VAL A 170 6.17 -5.19 -10.87
C VAL A 170 5.56 -3.80 -10.71
N GLU A 171 5.26 -3.10 -11.81
CA GLU A 171 4.72 -1.73 -11.78
C GLU A 171 3.47 -1.60 -10.90
N PRO A 172 2.41 -2.43 -11.04
CA PRO A 172 1.23 -2.30 -10.18
C PRO A 172 1.51 -2.62 -8.71
N LYS A 173 2.47 -3.48 -8.41
CA LYS A 173 2.83 -3.84 -7.04
C LYS A 173 3.62 -2.74 -6.34
N LEU A 174 4.59 -2.13 -7.00
CA LEU A 174 5.36 -1.02 -6.42
C LEU A 174 4.58 0.29 -6.45
N CYS A 175 3.97 0.65 -7.59
CA CYS A 175 3.22 1.90 -7.72
C CYS A 175 1.87 1.88 -6.98
N ALA A 176 1.51 0.78 -6.32
CA ALA A 176 0.46 0.75 -5.31
C ALA A 176 0.81 1.59 -4.07
N TYR A 177 2.09 1.85 -3.84
CA TYR A 177 2.56 2.69 -2.75
C TYR A 177 2.84 4.11 -3.25
N PRO A 178 2.33 5.17 -2.58
CA PRO A 178 2.39 6.55 -3.07
C PRO A 178 3.78 7.10 -3.34
N TYR A 179 4.81 6.49 -2.74
CA TYR A 179 6.20 6.89 -2.89
C TYR A 179 6.94 6.17 -4.04
N PHE A 180 6.30 5.21 -4.72
CA PHE A 180 6.83 4.64 -5.96
C PHE A 180 6.07 5.18 -7.17
N TYR A 181 6.80 5.57 -8.19
CA TYR A 181 6.20 6.12 -9.39
C TYR A 181 6.94 5.70 -10.66
N SER A 182 6.20 5.38 -11.70
CA SER A 182 6.74 5.05 -13.02
C SER A 182 7.14 6.33 -13.77
N SER A 183 8.41 6.74 -13.69
CA SER A 183 8.91 8.00 -14.29
C SER A 183 9.03 7.94 -15.80
N SER A 184 9.36 6.77 -16.34
CA SER A 184 9.45 6.52 -17.76
C SER A 184 9.17 5.04 -18.07
N ARG A 185 9.15 4.67 -19.36
CA ARG A 185 8.94 3.28 -19.76
C ARG A 185 10.04 2.40 -19.17
N GLY A 186 9.64 1.46 -18.32
CA GLY A 186 10.54 0.50 -17.72
C GLY A 186 11.31 1.03 -16.51
N ILE A 187 10.99 2.21 -15.96
CA ILE A 187 11.66 2.77 -14.78
C ILE A 187 10.63 3.15 -13.72
N ILE A 188 10.83 2.66 -12.49
CA ILE A 188 10.06 2.99 -11.29
C ILE A 188 11.02 3.64 -10.29
N VAL A 189 10.71 4.84 -9.84
CA VAL A 189 11.50 5.60 -8.86
C VAL A 189 10.86 5.53 -7.49
N ASN A 190 11.67 5.53 -6.44
CA ASN A 190 11.23 5.74 -5.07
C ASN A 190 11.43 7.22 -4.72
N PHE A 191 10.36 7.95 -4.44
CA PHE A 191 10.42 9.38 -4.15
C PHE A 191 11.20 9.73 -2.88
N TYR A 192 11.28 8.81 -1.90
CA TYR A 192 12.17 9.00 -0.74
C TYR A 192 13.65 9.02 -1.11
N GLU A 193 14.00 8.43 -2.24
CA GLU A 193 15.38 8.30 -2.69
C GLU A 193 15.74 9.30 -3.80
N VAL A 194 14.86 10.25 -4.10
CA VAL A 194 15.16 11.35 -5.02
C VAL A 194 15.96 12.41 -4.26
N PHE A 195 17.22 12.56 -4.60
CA PHE A 195 18.09 13.61 -4.08
C PHE A 195 17.73 14.98 -4.67
N MET A 196 17.48 15.03 -5.98
CA MET A 196 17.14 16.27 -6.70
C MET A 196 16.34 15.95 -7.97
N GLN A 197 15.38 16.81 -8.28
CA GLN A 197 14.75 16.85 -9.60
C GLN A 197 15.32 18.04 -10.38
N LYS A 198 15.84 17.78 -11.57
CA LYS A 198 16.38 18.80 -12.46
C LYS A 198 15.89 18.53 -13.88
N ASP A 199 15.21 19.51 -14.46
CA ASP A 199 14.60 19.39 -15.78
C ASP A 199 13.75 18.11 -15.89
N ASP A 200 13.94 17.31 -16.93
CA ASP A 200 13.26 16.02 -17.14
C ASP A 200 14.04 14.84 -16.54
N THR A 201 14.68 15.01 -15.38
CA THR A 201 15.55 13.99 -14.77
C THR A 201 15.43 13.98 -13.26
N PHE A 202 15.36 12.80 -12.66
CA PHE A 202 15.61 12.59 -11.25
C PHE A 202 17.05 12.17 -11.01
N ILE A 203 17.70 12.79 -10.04
CA ILE A 203 19.00 12.38 -9.49
C ILE A 203 18.69 11.61 -8.21
N MET A 204 19.06 10.34 -8.16
CA MET A 204 18.77 9.47 -7.04
C MET A 204 19.83 9.56 -5.95
N SER A 205 19.53 9.07 -4.74
CA SER A 205 20.45 9.07 -3.58
C SER A 205 21.77 8.33 -3.84
N ASN A 206 21.79 7.38 -4.77
CA ASN A 206 23.00 6.67 -5.21
C ASN A 206 23.75 7.36 -6.36
N GLY A 207 23.32 8.56 -6.75
CA GLY A 207 23.91 9.33 -7.86
C GLY A 207 23.44 8.95 -9.26
N SER A 208 22.50 8.01 -9.41
CA SER A 208 21.94 7.64 -10.72
C SER A 208 21.06 8.74 -11.29
N TYR A 209 21.11 8.92 -12.62
CA TYR A 209 20.30 9.87 -13.36
C TYR A 209 19.18 9.12 -14.08
N LEU A 210 17.94 9.35 -13.70
CA LEU A 210 16.77 8.67 -14.24
C LEU A 210 15.88 9.62 -15.03
N PRO A 211 15.58 9.32 -16.30
CA PRO A 211 14.78 10.21 -17.13
C PRO A 211 13.32 10.22 -16.71
N ILE A 212 12.69 11.37 -16.82
CA ILE A 212 11.25 11.56 -16.78
C ILE A 212 10.74 11.61 -18.22
N SER A 213 9.88 10.69 -18.59
CA SER A 213 9.29 10.66 -19.93
C SER A 213 8.51 11.94 -20.20
N ARG A 214 8.76 12.62 -21.32
CA ARG A 214 8.03 13.84 -21.73
C ARG A 214 6.51 13.66 -21.68
N ARG A 215 6.02 12.49 -22.07
CA ARG A 215 4.58 12.15 -22.03
C ARG A 215 4.02 12.11 -20.63
N LYS A 216 4.79 11.69 -19.65
CA LYS A 216 4.40 11.55 -18.23
C LYS A 216 4.88 12.74 -17.37
N ALA A 217 5.65 13.69 -17.90
CA ALA A 217 6.37 14.69 -17.12
C ALA A 217 5.45 15.49 -16.19
N LYS A 218 4.29 15.93 -16.70
CA LYS A 218 3.32 16.69 -15.89
C LYS A 218 2.83 15.88 -14.70
N ASP A 219 2.47 14.63 -14.90
CA ASP A 219 1.90 13.77 -13.84
C ASP A 219 2.98 13.36 -12.84
N VAL A 220 4.17 12.97 -13.33
CA VAL A 220 5.32 12.60 -12.48
C VAL A 220 5.77 13.76 -11.59
N ILE A 221 5.94 14.96 -12.17
CA ILE A 221 6.38 16.14 -11.42
C ILE A 221 5.30 16.59 -10.43
N SER A 222 4.03 16.52 -10.80
CA SER A 222 2.92 16.82 -9.90
C SER A 222 2.88 15.86 -8.73
N ALA A 223 3.01 14.54 -8.98
CA ALA A 223 3.04 13.52 -7.93
C ALA A 223 4.22 13.71 -6.99
N TYR A 224 5.42 13.96 -7.53
CA TYR A 224 6.62 14.23 -6.72
C TYR A 224 6.48 15.51 -5.89
N SER A 225 5.98 16.60 -6.47
CA SER A 225 5.74 17.85 -5.75
C SER A 225 4.73 17.68 -4.62
N SER A 226 3.66 16.92 -4.85
CA SER A 226 2.66 16.60 -3.83
C SER A 226 3.27 15.77 -2.70
N PHE A 227 4.09 14.78 -3.04
CA PHE A 227 4.83 13.98 -2.07
C PHE A 227 5.76 14.85 -1.20
N CYS A 228 6.59 15.71 -1.80
CA CYS A 228 7.48 16.62 -1.08
C CYS A 228 6.71 17.57 -0.16
N PHE A 229 5.59 18.13 -0.63
CA PHE A 229 4.76 19.02 0.16
C PHE A 229 4.15 18.31 1.40
N GLN A 230 3.72 17.07 1.24
CA GLN A 230 3.23 16.27 2.35
C GLN A 230 4.32 15.99 3.38
N GLN A 231 5.55 15.67 2.94
CA GLN A 231 6.68 15.46 3.84
C GLN A 231 7.04 16.73 4.64
N LEU A 232 7.05 17.90 4.00
CA LEU A 232 7.31 19.18 4.68
C LEU A 232 6.25 19.51 5.75
N ARG A 233 4.99 19.23 5.52
CA ARG A 233 3.90 19.46 6.49
C ARG A 233 4.07 18.70 7.80
N LYS A 234 4.79 17.59 7.80
CA LYS A 234 4.99 16.73 8.95
C LYS A 234 6.26 16.98 9.73
N GLY A 235 7.00 18.04 9.39
CA GLY A 235 8.24 18.38 10.08
C GLY A 235 9.39 17.41 9.81
N GLY A 236 9.27 16.58 8.78
CA GLY A 236 10.38 15.78 8.26
C GLY A 236 11.33 16.69 7.51
N VAL A 237 12.57 16.77 7.99
CA VAL A 237 13.68 17.35 7.21
C VAL A 237 13.91 16.37 6.06
N VAL A 238 13.78 16.86 4.82
CA VAL A 238 14.22 16.17 3.61
C VAL A 238 15.74 16.17 3.55
#